data_7ae79fa7f50a97f1e8136557addd8d4c
#
_entry.id   7ae79fa7f50a97f1e8136557addd8d4c
#
_cell.length_a   1.000
_cell.length_b   1.000
_cell.length_c   1.000
_cell.angle_alpha   90.00
_cell.angle_beta   90.00
_cell.angle_gamma   90.00
#
_symmetry.space_group_name_H-M   'P 1'
#
loop_
_entity.id
_entity.type
_entity.pdbx_description
1 polymer ?
#
loop_
_entity_poly.entity_id
_entity_poly.type
_entity_poly.pdbx_seq_one_letter_code
_entity_poly.pdbx_strand_id
1 'polypeptide(L)'
;MPSTHPTPVFPGPVHAHWQATAASKGFDLIARIRDRYHLQLRCQTCSGSFTAKLFTLMRHQPLCPHCLAARRSAVANAAGITFLGPDPDRRGYGRFRAPCGHVLARQFELIDRIAKGATGLRCETCHNAREAAEARRFGWERLGYCPSGRPNYRLYRHTCGHVQRVAQANMLWGQCDCAGCGLGWNAKPSFLYLLRIF
;
A
#
# COMPACT_ATOMS: atom_id res chain seq x y z
N MET A 1 3.42 23.00 0.59
CA MET A 1 4.10 23.56 1.77
C MET A 1 3.07 23.74 2.87
N PRO A 2 3.25 23.25 4.08
CA PRO A 2 2.32 23.50 5.17
C PRO A 2 2.37 25.00 5.51
N SER A 3 1.18 25.60 5.63
CA SER A 3 1.03 27.01 6.00
C SER A 3 1.65 27.26 7.38
N THR A 4 2.62 28.14 7.44
CA THR A 4 3.37 28.51 8.67
C THR A 4 2.64 29.55 9.53
N HIS A 5 1.37 29.84 9.23
CA HIS A 5 0.62 30.78 10.07
C HIS A 5 0.34 30.13 11.43
N PRO A 6 0.72 30.80 12.54
CA PRO A 6 0.41 30.30 13.89
C PRO A 6 -1.11 30.17 14.02
N THR A 7 -1.56 28.99 14.43
CA THR A 7 -3.00 28.76 14.67
C THR A 7 -3.46 29.71 15.78
N PRO A 8 -4.49 30.54 15.56
CA PRO A 8 -4.92 31.51 16.55
C PRO A 8 -5.36 30.80 17.85
N VAL A 9 -4.85 31.29 18.97
CA VAL A 9 -5.26 30.84 20.30
C VAL A 9 -6.67 31.38 20.55
N PHE A 10 -7.58 30.48 20.95
CA PHE A 10 -8.94 30.88 21.31
C PHE A 10 -8.93 31.47 22.74
N PRO A 11 -9.41 32.71 22.93
CA PRO A 11 -9.43 33.34 24.22
C PRO A 11 -10.42 32.62 25.17
N GLY A 12 -10.02 32.41 26.40
CA GLY A 12 -10.85 31.83 27.44
C GLY A 12 -10.09 30.78 28.28
N PRO A 13 -10.56 30.53 29.50
CA PRO A 13 -9.86 29.66 30.43
C PRO A 13 -9.85 28.20 29.95
N VAL A 14 -8.74 27.53 30.20
CA VAL A 14 -8.66 26.07 30.13
C VAL A 14 -9.12 25.53 31.48
N HIS A 15 -10.18 24.74 31.48
CA HIS A 15 -10.74 24.20 32.72
C HIS A 15 -9.79 23.16 33.33
N ALA A 16 -9.61 23.22 34.67
CA ALA A 16 -8.70 22.33 35.40
C ALA A 16 -9.01 20.83 35.16
N HIS A 17 -10.29 20.45 35.04
CA HIS A 17 -10.66 19.05 34.75
C HIS A 17 -10.27 18.57 33.35
N TRP A 18 -10.14 19.47 32.34
CA TRP A 18 -9.63 19.11 31.02
C TRP A 18 -8.12 18.86 31.07
N GLN A 19 -7.38 19.67 31.86
CA GLN A 19 -5.95 19.47 32.09
C GLN A 19 -5.68 18.14 32.77
N ALA A 20 -6.44 17.84 33.86
CA ALA A 20 -6.36 16.58 34.57
C ALA A 20 -6.67 15.38 33.67
N THR A 21 -7.73 15.48 32.84
CA THR A 21 -8.07 14.43 31.87
C THR A 21 -6.99 14.26 30.80
N ALA A 22 -6.40 15.33 30.29
CA ALA A 22 -5.30 15.25 29.34
C ALA A 22 -4.10 14.56 29.98
N ALA A 23 -3.68 14.97 31.16
CA ALA A 23 -2.58 14.38 31.90
C ALA A 23 -2.77 12.88 32.18
N SER A 24 -3.96 12.47 32.62
CA SER A 24 -4.29 11.05 32.85
C SER A 24 -4.24 10.20 31.59
N LYS A 25 -4.31 10.82 30.40
CA LYS A 25 -4.21 10.17 29.07
C LYS A 25 -2.84 10.31 28.41
N GLY A 26 -1.84 10.86 29.12
CA GLY A 26 -0.48 11.02 28.63
C GLY A 26 -0.27 12.25 27.72
N PHE A 27 -1.04 13.31 27.94
CA PHE A 27 -0.94 14.56 27.19
C PHE A 27 -0.90 15.78 28.10
N ASP A 28 -0.19 16.81 27.68
CA ASP A 28 -0.29 18.14 28.28
C ASP A 28 -1.22 18.99 27.43
N LEU A 29 -2.22 19.60 28.04
CA LEU A 29 -3.11 20.55 27.36
C LEU A 29 -2.45 21.92 27.34
N ILE A 30 -2.04 22.36 26.14
CA ILE A 30 -1.27 23.61 25.95
C ILE A 30 -2.22 24.81 25.83
N ALA A 31 -3.22 24.70 24.96
CA ALA A 31 -4.11 25.82 24.65
C ALA A 31 -5.42 25.35 24.04
N ARG A 32 -6.40 26.25 24.03
CA ARG A 32 -7.56 26.15 23.11
C ARG A 32 -7.17 26.88 21.84
N ILE A 33 -7.52 26.29 20.68
CA ILE A 33 -7.16 26.84 19.37
C ILE A 33 -8.38 26.84 18.47
N ARG A 34 -8.41 27.72 17.47
CA ARG A 34 -9.47 27.87 16.45
C ARG A 34 -10.82 28.24 17.04
N ASP A 35 -11.36 27.43 17.94
CA ASP A 35 -12.66 27.59 18.57
C ASP A 35 -12.69 26.91 19.95
N ARG A 36 -13.85 26.95 20.62
CA ARG A 36 -14.03 26.36 21.96
C ARG A 36 -13.92 24.83 22.01
N TYR A 37 -13.91 24.15 20.89
CA TYR A 37 -13.93 22.69 20.80
C TYR A 37 -12.60 22.07 20.37
N HIS A 38 -11.63 22.86 19.93
CA HIS A 38 -10.34 22.38 19.49
C HIS A 38 -9.24 22.73 20.50
N LEU A 39 -8.46 21.72 20.84
CA LEU A 39 -7.39 21.77 21.82
C LEU A 39 -6.05 21.50 21.13
N GLN A 40 -5.02 22.21 21.58
CA GLN A 40 -3.62 21.86 21.28
C GLN A 40 -3.10 21.00 22.41
N LEU A 41 -2.73 19.76 22.10
CA LEU A 41 -2.15 18.80 23.02
C LEU A 41 -0.68 18.58 22.68
N ARG A 42 0.15 18.37 23.71
CA ARG A 42 1.52 17.87 23.60
C ARG A 42 1.56 16.45 24.13
N CYS A 43 2.11 15.54 23.35
CA CYS A 43 2.27 14.14 23.77
C CYS A 43 3.43 14.02 24.76
N GLN A 44 3.21 13.42 25.92
CA GLN A 44 4.27 13.20 26.93
C GLN A 44 5.31 12.15 26.47
N THR A 45 4.94 11.25 25.53
CA THR A 45 5.86 10.23 25.02
C THR A 45 6.85 10.77 23.98
N CYS A 46 6.40 11.61 23.03
CA CYS A 46 7.25 12.09 21.94
C CYS A 46 7.43 13.61 21.91
N SER A 47 6.85 14.34 22.86
CA SER A 47 6.81 15.82 22.94
C SER A 47 6.20 16.52 21.73
N GLY A 48 5.66 15.77 20.76
CA GLY A 48 5.02 16.32 19.57
C GLY A 48 3.68 16.96 19.89
N SER A 49 3.44 18.15 19.31
CA SER A 49 2.19 18.87 19.49
C SER A 49 1.21 18.54 18.36
N PHE A 50 -0.07 18.42 18.68
CA PHE A 50 -1.12 18.15 17.71
C PHE A 50 -2.46 18.71 18.17
N THR A 51 -3.41 18.78 17.23
CA THR A 51 -4.76 19.26 17.50
C THR A 51 -5.72 18.10 17.76
N ALA A 52 -6.51 18.19 18.80
CA ALA A 52 -7.59 17.24 19.09
C ALA A 52 -8.89 17.97 19.41
N LYS A 53 -10.03 17.32 19.16
CA LYS A 53 -11.33 17.83 19.61
C LYS A 53 -11.49 17.57 21.11
N LEU A 54 -12.09 18.54 21.82
CA LEU A 54 -12.43 18.40 23.23
C LEU A 54 -13.26 17.14 23.48
N PHE A 55 -14.24 16.84 22.63
CA PHE A 55 -15.04 15.62 22.72
C PHE A 55 -14.15 14.35 22.69
N THR A 56 -13.16 14.33 21.80
CA THR A 56 -12.22 13.18 21.70
C THR A 56 -11.40 13.04 22.96
N LEU A 57 -10.93 14.16 23.55
CA LEU A 57 -10.22 14.12 24.82
C LEU A 57 -11.08 13.60 25.97
N MET A 58 -12.33 14.07 26.04
CA MET A 58 -13.22 13.72 27.18
C MET A 58 -13.77 12.30 27.10
N ARG A 59 -14.13 11.82 25.91
CA ARG A 59 -14.84 10.55 25.71
C ARG A 59 -13.98 9.40 25.21
N HIS A 60 -12.86 9.70 24.54
CA HIS A 60 -12.00 8.72 23.91
C HIS A 60 -10.54 8.94 24.29
N GLN A 61 -9.67 8.02 23.89
CA GLN A 61 -8.22 8.21 23.93
C GLN A 61 -7.77 8.94 22.68
N PRO A 62 -7.24 10.18 22.76
CA PRO A 62 -6.61 10.81 21.60
C PRO A 62 -5.41 9.99 21.11
N LEU A 63 -5.22 9.95 19.80
CA LEU A 63 -4.04 9.32 19.22
C LEU A 63 -3.05 10.39 18.78
N CYS A 64 -1.86 10.37 19.34
CA CYS A 64 -0.78 11.23 18.89
C CYS A 64 -0.37 10.85 17.46
N PRO A 65 -0.48 11.73 16.46
CA PRO A 65 -0.13 11.40 15.07
C PRO A 65 1.36 11.07 14.90
N HIS A 66 2.24 11.67 15.71
CA HIS A 66 3.68 11.42 15.67
C HIS A 66 4.01 10.00 16.19
N CYS A 67 3.47 9.61 17.36
CA CYS A 67 3.63 8.26 17.87
C CYS A 67 3.02 7.20 16.94
N LEU A 68 1.86 7.51 16.34
CA LEU A 68 1.22 6.61 15.38
C LEU A 68 2.07 6.44 14.13
N ALA A 69 2.65 7.53 13.60
CA ALA A 69 3.55 7.47 12.45
C ALA A 69 4.82 6.67 12.78
N ALA A 70 5.44 6.91 13.95
CA ALA A 70 6.61 6.18 14.41
C ALA A 70 6.32 4.66 14.53
N ARG A 71 5.20 4.29 15.15
CA ARG A 71 4.76 2.89 15.25
C ARG A 71 4.57 2.25 13.86
N ARG A 72 3.90 2.96 12.94
CA ARG A 72 3.69 2.47 11.56
C ARG A 72 5.00 2.30 10.80
N SER A 73 5.96 3.23 11.01
CA SER A 73 7.30 3.11 10.43
C SER A 73 8.04 1.90 11.00
N ALA A 74 7.98 1.66 12.30
CA ALA A 74 8.61 0.49 12.91
C ALA A 74 8.05 -0.83 12.37
N VAL A 75 6.72 -0.95 12.26
CA VAL A 75 6.06 -2.13 11.67
C VAL A 75 6.43 -2.30 10.20
N ALA A 76 6.46 -1.22 9.43
CA ALA A 76 6.87 -1.26 8.02
C ALA A 76 8.32 -1.72 7.87
N ASN A 77 9.23 -1.22 8.71
CA ASN A 77 10.64 -1.65 8.71
C ASN A 77 10.78 -3.13 9.06
N ALA A 78 10.01 -3.63 10.04
CA ALA A 78 9.95 -5.06 10.36
C ALA A 78 9.40 -5.91 9.20
N ALA A 79 8.55 -5.33 8.35
CA ALA A 79 8.06 -5.95 7.11
C ALA A 79 9.03 -5.78 5.92
N GLY A 80 10.21 -5.19 6.11
CA GLY A 80 11.20 -4.94 5.05
C GLY A 80 10.81 -3.85 4.05
N ILE A 81 9.97 -2.90 4.44
CA ILE A 81 9.48 -1.80 3.59
C ILE A 81 9.57 -0.45 4.30
N THR A 82 9.52 0.64 3.55
CA THR A 82 9.55 2.00 4.11
C THR A 82 8.17 2.62 4.11
N PHE A 83 7.69 3.09 5.26
CA PHE A 83 6.45 3.85 5.37
C PHE A 83 6.65 5.28 4.87
N LEU A 84 5.82 5.74 3.94
CA LEU A 84 5.87 7.08 3.34
C LEU A 84 4.78 8.01 3.86
N GLY A 85 3.80 7.47 4.56
CA GLY A 85 2.67 8.23 5.09
C GLY A 85 1.32 7.52 4.89
N PRO A 86 0.25 8.02 5.50
CA PRO A 86 -1.10 7.54 5.22
C PRO A 86 -1.47 7.81 3.76
N ASP A 87 -2.29 6.94 3.18
CA ASP A 87 -2.86 7.15 1.84
C ASP A 87 -3.91 8.27 1.95
N PRO A 88 -3.79 9.37 1.18
CA PRO A 88 -4.71 10.50 1.28
C PRO A 88 -6.14 10.15 0.84
N ASP A 89 -6.29 9.20 -0.08
CA ASP A 89 -7.55 8.88 -0.74
C ASP A 89 -8.27 7.68 -0.08
N ARG A 90 -7.55 6.88 0.72
CA ARG A 90 -8.07 5.65 1.30
C ARG A 90 -7.82 5.53 2.79
N ARG A 91 -8.89 5.65 3.58
CA ARG A 91 -8.82 5.44 5.03
C ARG A 91 -8.38 4.01 5.34
N GLY A 92 -7.49 3.86 6.32
CA GLY A 92 -6.96 2.54 6.71
C GLY A 92 -5.81 2.04 5.85
N TYR A 93 -5.41 2.80 4.82
CA TYR A 93 -4.26 2.50 3.96
C TYR A 93 -3.07 3.40 4.26
N GLY A 94 -1.89 2.87 4.02
CA GLY A 94 -0.64 3.62 3.97
C GLY A 94 0.03 3.49 2.62
N ARG A 95 0.89 4.45 2.28
CA ARG A 95 1.80 4.40 1.15
C ARG A 95 3.14 3.87 1.65
N PHE A 96 3.68 2.89 0.96
CA PHE A 96 4.91 2.20 1.33
C PHE A 96 5.82 2.05 0.13
N ARG A 97 7.13 2.18 0.33
CA ARG A 97 8.13 1.85 -0.67
C ARG A 97 8.64 0.43 -0.45
N ALA A 98 8.46 -0.43 -1.43
CA ALA A 98 8.97 -1.79 -1.41
C ALA A 98 10.49 -1.82 -1.66
N PRO A 99 11.21 -2.93 -1.37
CA PRO A 99 12.65 -3.08 -1.65
C PRO A 99 13.01 -2.88 -3.12
N CYS A 100 12.08 -3.17 -4.03
CA CYS A 100 12.22 -2.92 -5.47
C CYS A 100 12.06 -1.44 -5.88
N GLY A 101 11.88 -0.51 -4.93
CA GLY A 101 11.69 0.92 -5.17
C GLY A 101 10.27 1.36 -5.49
N HIS A 102 9.37 0.47 -5.87
CA HIS A 102 7.98 0.81 -6.21
C HIS A 102 7.19 1.24 -4.98
N VAL A 103 6.31 2.24 -5.18
CA VAL A 103 5.39 2.71 -4.14
C VAL A 103 4.09 1.92 -4.22
N LEU A 104 3.67 1.38 -3.09
CA LEU A 104 2.48 0.55 -2.93
C LEU A 104 1.53 1.21 -1.94
N ALA A 105 0.24 1.18 -2.21
CA ALA A 105 -0.77 1.48 -1.22
C ALA A 105 -1.32 0.17 -0.64
N ARG A 106 -1.22 0.00 0.69
CA ARG A 106 -1.63 -1.24 1.39
C ARG A 106 -2.33 -0.89 2.70
N GLN A 107 -3.23 -1.77 3.12
CA GLN A 107 -3.86 -1.69 4.44
C GLN A 107 -2.82 -1.87 5.54
N PHE A 108 -2.95 -1.13 6.64
CA PHE A 108 -2.04 -1.26 7.77
C PHE A 108 -2.06 -2.67 8.37
N GLU A 109 -3.24 -3.30 8.45
CA GLU A 109 -3.39 -4.67 8.94
C GLU A 109 -2.63 -5.71 8.10
N LEU A 110 -2.56 -5.51 6.76
CA LEU A 110 -1.77 -6.36 5.89
C LEU A 110 -0.27 -6.23 6.20
N ILE A 111 0.20 -4.99 6.46
CA ILE A 111 1.60 -4.75 6.82
C ILE A 111 1.93 -5.38 8.18
N ASP A 112 1.03 -5.31 9.16
CA ASP A 112 1.17 -6.01 10.44
C ASP A 112 1.33 -7.54 10.24
N ARG A 113 0.54 -8.14 9.33
CA ARG A 113 0.63 -9.58 9.00
C ARG A 113 1.94 -9.92 8.30
N ILE A 114 2.44 -9.06 7.41
CA ILE A 114 3.74 -9.24 6.74
C ILE A 114 4.87 -9.16 7.76
N ALA A 115 4.85 -8.17 8.65
CA ALA A 115 5.84 -8.00 9.72
C ALA A 115 5.92 -9.22 10.66
N LYS A 116 4.78 -9.91 10.87
CA LYS A 116 4.69 -11.17 11.64
C LYS A 116 5.04 -12.43 10.85
N GLY A 117 5.41 -12.30 9.58
CA GLY A 117 5.70 -13.45 8.70
C GLY A 117 4.47 -14.27 8.29
N ALA A 118 3.24 -13.81 8.59
CA ALA A 118 2.02 -14.52 8.25
C ALA A 118 1.67 -14.47 6.75
N THR A 119 2.25 -13.56 6.00
CA THR A 119 2.09 -13.43 4.53
C THR A 119 3.25 -12.68 3.93
N GLY A 120 3.47 -12.81 2.62
CA GLY A 120 4.52 -12.12 1.89
C GLY A 120 4.07 -10.80 1.29
N LEU A 121 5.03 -9.89 1.06
CA LEU A 121 4.80 -8.67 0.29
C LEU A 121 4.80 -8.99 -1.20
N ARG A 122 3.73 -8.62 -1.90
CA ARG A 122 3.65 -8.69 -3.35
C ARG A 122 3.66 -7.28 -3.93
N CYS A 123 4.72 -6.95 -4.67
CA CYS A 123 4.75 -5.78 -5.52
C CYS A 123 4.03 -6.08 -6.83
N GLU A 124 2.92 -5.42 -7.09
CA GLU A 124 2.08 -5.67 -8.26
C GLU A 124 2.79 -5.26 -9.56
N THR A 125 3.53 -4.16 -9.53
CA THR A 125 4.34 -3.70 -10.68
C THR A 125 5.39 -4.74 -11.08
N CYS A 126 6.18 -5.23 -10.11
CA CYS A 126 7.17 -6.28 -10.39
C CYS A 126 6.52 -7.59 -10.83
N HIS A 127 5.39 -7.94 -10.23
CA HIS A 127 4.66 -9.14 -10.61
C HIS A 127 4.14 -9.06 -12.05
N ASN A 128 3.53 -7.93 -12.43
CA ASN A 128 3.04 -7.70 -13.79
C ASN A 128 4.19 -7.69 -14.82
N ALA A 129 5.33 -7.07 -14.46
CA ALA A 129 6.50 -7.07 -15.32
C ALA A 129 7.05 -8.48 -15.55
N ARG A 130 7.08 -9.32 -14.50
CA ARG A 130 7.48 -10.73 -14.61
C ARG A 130 6.51 -11.53 -15.47
N GLU A 131 5.20 -11.43 -15.22
CA GLU A 131 4.18 -12.07 -16.06
C GLU A 131 4.32 -11.67 -17.54
N ALA A 132 4.59 -10.39 -17.82
CA ALA A 132 4.79 -9.91 -19.18
C ALA A 132 6.09 -10.46 -19.82
N ALA A 133 7.16 -10.58 -19.04
CA ALA A 133 8.42 -11.16 -19.51
C ALA A 133 8.26 -12.66 -19.84
N GLU A 134 7.58 -13.41 -18.97
CA GLU A 134 7.27 -14.82 -19.18
C GLU A 134 6.41 -15.02 -20.43
N ALA A 135 5.36 -14.22 -20.62
CA ALA A 135 4.51 -14.30 -21.81
C ALA A 135 5.30 -14.06 -23.10
N ARG A 136 6.21 -13.07 -23.13
CA ARG A 136 7.07 -12.80 -24.29
C ARG A 136 7.96 -13.97 -24.68
N ARG A 137 8.40 -14.78 -23.73
CA ARG A 137 9.21 -15.99 -24.01
C ARG A 137 8.48 -16.99 -24.91
N PHE A 138 7.15 -16.97 -24.89
CA PHE A 138 6.29 -17.86 -25.66
C PHE A 138 5.59 -17.14 -26.84
N GLY A 139 6.04 -15.94 -27.20
CA GLY A 139 5.46 -15.18 -28.30
C GLY A 139 4.14 -14.46 -27.97
N TRP A 140 3.90 -14.20 -26.68
CA TRP A 140 2.70 -13.51 -26.23
C TRP A 140 3.00 -12.16 -25.59
N GLU A 141 2.16 -11.19 -25.85
CA GLU A 141 2.10 -9.89 -25.16
C GLU A 141 0.98 -9.92 -24.09
N ARG A 142 1.31 -9.60 -22.85
CA ARG A 142 0.31 -9.47 -21.79
C ARG A 142 -0.40 -8.13 -21.91
N LEU A 143 -1.73 -8.13 -22.15
CA LEU A 143 -2.54 -6.92 -22.26
C LEU A 143 -3.13 -6.47 -20.91
N GLY A 144 -3.37 -7.39 -19.98
CA GLY A 144 -3.92 -7.04 -18.68
C GLY A 144 -4.75 -8.13 -18.02
N TYR A 145 -5.57 -7.73 -17.06
CA TYR A 145 -6.54 -8.61 -16.41
C TYR A 145 -7.69 -8.96 -17.33
N CYS A 146 -8.25 -10.16 -17.19
CA CYS A 146 -9.39 -10.57 -17.98
C CYS A 146 -10.65 -9.78 -17.56
N PRO A 147 -11.35 -9.12 -18.50
CA PRO A 147 -12.58 -8.35 -18.21
C PRO A 147 -13.71 -9.20 -17.59
N SER A 148 -13.69 -10.53 -17.80
CA SER A 148 -14.69 -11.44 -17.21
C SER A 148 -14.58 -11.64 -15.70
N GLY A 149 -13.68 -10.91 -15.03
CA GLY A 149 -13.50 -10.95 -13.57
C GLY A 149 -12.87 -12.23 -13.02
N ARG A 150 -12.45 -13.18 -13.86
CA ARG A 150 -11.77 -14.41 -13.39
C ARG A 150 -10.34 -14.07 -12.95
N PRO A 151 -9.99 -14.18 -11.65
CA PRO A 151 -8.74 -13.65 -11.09
C PRO A 151 -7.49 -14.34 -11.64
N ASN A 152 -7.61 -15.62 -12.07
CA ASN A 152 -6.49 -16.41 -12.55
C ASN A 152 -6.28 -16.31 -14.06
N TYR A 153 -7.10 -15.54 -14.78
CA TYR A 153 -6.98 -15.36 -16.22
C TYR A 153 -6.45 -13.97 -16.57
N ARG A 154 -5.65 -13.90 -17.63
CA ARG A 154 -5.15 -12.67 -18.23
C ARG A 154 -5.51 -12.65 -19.70
N LEU A 155 -5.57 -11.45 -20.25
CA LEU A 155 -5.73 -11.22 -21.66
C LEU A 155 -4.34 -11.10 -22.30
N TYR A 156 -4.12 -11.87 -23.34
CA TYR A 156 -2.87 -11.90 -24.08
C TYR A 156 -3.10 -11.75 -25.57
N ARG A 157 -2.13 -11.11 -26.26
CA ARG A 157 -2.05 -11.01 -27.72
C ARG A 157 -0.90 -11.89 -28.20
N HIS A 158 -1.17 -12.81 -29.10
CA HIS A 158 -0.14 -13.61 -29.77
C HIS A 158 0.55 -12.81 -30.88
N THR A 159 1.76 -13.19 -31.31
CA THR A 159 2.51 -12.54 -32.39
C THR A 159 1.76 -12.51 -33.73
N CYS A 160 0.81 -13.42 -33.98
CA CYS A 160 -0.10 -13.38 -35.13
C CYS A 160 -1.23 -12.35 -34.99
N GLY A 161 -1.29 -11.56 -33.91
CA GLY A 161 -2.31 -10.56 -33.64
C GLY A 161 -3.56 -11.09 -32.90
N HIS A 162 -3.74 -12.41 -32.81
CA HIS A 162 -4.91 -12.98 -32.12
C HIS A 162 -4.88 -12.68 -30.64
N VAL A 163 -6.03 -12.26 -30.09
CA VAL A 163 -6.19 -11.95 -28.66
C VAL A 163 -7.04 -13.02 -28.00
N GLN A 164 -6.53 -13.61 -26.95
CA GLN A 164 -7.27 -14.62 -26.20
C GLN A 164 -7.01 -14.54 -24.69
N ARG A 165 -7.89 -15.17 -23.97
CA ARG A 165 -7.85 -15.34 -22.52
C ARG A 165 -7.09 -16.62 -22.18
N VAL A 166 -5.99 -16.52 -21.40
CA VAL A 166 -5.20 -17.67 -20.97
C VAL A 166 -5.08 -17.65 -19.45
N ALA A 167 -5.12 -18.84 -18.82
CA ALA A 167 -4.83 -18.97 -17.42
C ALA A 167 -3.36 -18.62 -17.14
N GLN A 168 -3.09 -17.87 -16.08
CA GLN A 168 -1.74 -17.45 -15.71
C GLN A 168 -0.77 -18.64 -15.56
N ALA A 169 -1.24 -19.74 -14.95
CA ALA A 169 -0.45 -20.95 -14.79
C ALA A 169 -0.05 -21.56 -16.14
N ASN A 170 -0.97 -21.62 -17.09
CA ASN A 170 -0.71 -22.17 -18.43
C ASN A 170 0.34 -21.32 -19.18
N MET A 171 0.25 -19.98 -19.05
CA MET A 171 1.23 -19.07 -19.63
C MET A 171 2.62 -19.26 -19.01
N LEU A 172 2.70 -19.41 -17.70
CA LEU A 172 3.95 -19.63 -16.97
C LEU A 172 4.68 -20.90 -17.44
N TRP A 173 3.92 -21.96 -17.73
CA TRP A 173 4.43 -23.24 -18.19
C TRP A 173 4.51 -23.37 -19.71
N GLY A 174 4.17 -22.33 -20.46
CA GLY A 174 4.12 -22.34 -21.93
C GLY A 174 2.99 -23.24 -22.48
N GLN A 175 2.03 -23.62 -21.67
CA GLN A 175 0.90 -24.48 -22.05
C GLN A 175 -0.25 -23.61 -22.62
N CYS A 176 0.02 -22.91 -23.71
CA CYS A 176 -0.94 -22.00 -24.33
C CYS A 176 -0.83 -22.04 -25.84
N ASP A 177 -1.84 -22.60 -26.46
CA ASP A 177 -2.00 -22.64 -27.91
C ASP A 177 -2.71 -21.38 -28.40
N CYS A 178 -2.29 -20.84 -29.54
CA CYS A 178 -2.99 -19.75 -30.16
C CYS A 178 -4.16 -20.28 -31.01
N ALA A 179 -5.39 -20.00 -30.60
CA ALA A 179 -6.58 -20.41 -31.34
C ALA A 179 -6.66 -19.80 -32.75
N GLY A 180 -5.97 -18.66 -33.00
CA GLY A 180 -5.99 -17.98 -34.28
C GLY A 180 -5.07 -18.58 -35.33
N CYS A 181 -3.91 -19.10 -34.96
CA CYS A 181 -2.94 -19.65 -35.91
C CYS A 181 -2.75 -21.17 -35.78
N GLY A 182 -3.45 -21.83 -34.88
CA GLY A 182 -3.37 -23.28 -34.71
C GLY A 182 -1.98 -23.77 -34.26
N LEU A 183 -1.03 -22.86 -34.05
CA LEU A 183 0.30 -23.19 -33.54
C LEU A 183 0.18 -23.46 -32.05
N GLY A 184 0.04 -24.73 -31.72
CA GLY A 184 -0.09 -25.21 -30.38
C GLY A 184 1.23 -25.52 -29.72
N TRP A 185 1.12 -25.79 -28.44
CA TRP A 185 2.23 -26.20 -27.55
C TRP A 185 3.05 -27.39 -28.04
N ASN A 186 2.48 -28.20 -28.95
CA ASN A 186 3.17 -29.33 -29.59
C ASN A 186 4.26 -28.91 -30.61
N ALA A 187 4.30 -27.65 -31.03
CA ALA A 187 5.47 -27.08 -31.67
C ALA A 187 6.53 -26.84 -30.58
N LYS A 188 7.12 -27.93 -30.08
CA LYS A 188 8.18 -27.86 -29.07
C LYS A 188 9.27 -26.89 -29.51
N PRO A 189 9.62 -25.85 -28.74
CA PRO A 189 10.77 -25.01 -29.02
C PRO A 189 12.09 -25.79 -29.08
N SER A 190 12.10 -27.01 -28.54
CA SER A 190 13.25 -27.91 -28.57
C SER A 190 13.76 -28.29 -29.97
N PHE A 191 12.92 -28.22 -30.99
CA PHE A 191 13.39 -28.55 -32.38
C PHE A 191 14.03 -27.37 -33.10
N LEU A 192 13.62 -26.13 -32.80
CA LEU A 192 14.20 -24.93 -33.38
C LEU A 192 15.49 -24.49 -32.68
N TYR A 193 15.70 -24.89 -31.45
CA TYR A 193 16.95 -24.61 -30.70
C TYR A 193 18.13 -25.50 -31.16
N LEU A 194 17.83 -26.71 -31.63
CA LEU A 194 18.85 -27.63 -32.13
C LEU A 194 19.31 -27.32 -33.57
N LEU A 195 18.52 -26.58 -34.36
CA LEU A 195 18.88 -26.17 -35.71
C LEU A 195 19.70 -24.87 -35.81
N ARG A 196 19.97 -24.20 -34.67
CA ARG A 196 20.84 -23.01 -34.58
C ARG A 196 22.24 -23.27 -34.04
N ILE A 197 22.58 -24.52 -33.80
CA ILE A 197 23.91 -24.94 -33.26
C ILE A 197 24.70 -25.78 -34.30
N PHE A 198 24.21 -25.85 -35.53
CA PHE A 198 24.98 -26.41 -36.65
C PHE A 198 25.11 -25.40 -37.78
#